data_61a58effbe58d250feb4fa06263230d1
#
_entry.id   61a58effbe58d250feb4fa06263230d1
#
_cell.length_a   1.000
_cell.length_b   1.000
_cell.length_c   1.000
_cell.angle_alpha   90.00
_cell.angle_beta   90.00
_cell.angle_gamma   90.00
#
_symmetry.space_group_name_H-M   'P 1'
#
loop_
_entity.id
_entity.type
_entity.pdbx_description
1 polymer ?
#
loop_
_entity_poly.entity_id
_entity_poly.type
_entity_poly.pdbx_seq_one_letter_code
_entity_poly.pdbx_strand_id
1 'polypeptide(L)'
;MDTALLQKVIVSNHLLQIPFRRPQIRRQQHYIDKLGYYCTESSEHNAEYNNFFIKVKYPELIERYNIPLDEYPRRCIEQIENWKKEKDNYIHDNVSHGRTGEYASYIMEAIVTDVPYKIGGNVINRGIIPNLPDEACVEVACLVNKYGIQPCRQKPLPLQLAAMNNLMINVHLLTIEAAVTHKKDHIYQAAMLDPHTSSELSIDEIVNLCDDLIEAHGDYLPKYF
;
A
#
# COMPACT_ATOMS: atom_id res chain seq x y z
N MET A 1 5.10 1.49 -0.37
CA MET A 1 3.70 1.13 -0.52
C MET A 1 3.28 0.27 0.65
N ASP A 2 2.11 0.47 1.21
CA ASP A 2 1.84 0.30 2.63
C ASP A 2 1.36 -1.11 3.00
N THR A 3 2.27 -2.07 3.20
CA THR A 3 1.97 -3.39 3.79
C THR A 3 1.41 -3.29 5.21
N ALA A 4 1.58 -2.15 5.85
CA ALA A 4 1.17 -1.88 7.21
C ALA A 4 -0.31 -1.52 7.36
N LEU A 5 -1.03 -1.27 6.28
CA LEU A 5 -2.46 -0.92 6.35
C LEU A 5 -3.32 -2.09 6.83
N LEU A 6 -2.88 -3.32 6.61
CA LEU A 6 -3.50 -4.49 7.24
C LEU A 6 -3.27 -4.54 8.76
N GLN A 7 -2.33 -3.75 9.29
CA GLN A 7 -2.05 -3.66 10.72
C GLN A 7 -2.92 -2.63 11.46
N LYS A 8 -3.53 -1.69 10.75
CA LYS A 8 -4.56 -0.81 11.34
C LYS A 8 -5.88 -1.57 11.53
N VAL A 9 -5.75 -2.78 12.03
CA VAL A 9 -6.89 -3.58 12.45
C VAL A 9 -7.35 -3.00 13.79
N ILE A 10 -8.24 -2.05 13.72
CA ILE A 10 -8.94 -1.57 14.91
C ILE A 10 -9.98 -2.62 15.23
N VAL A 11 -9.65 -3.49 16.20
CA VAL A 11 -10.65 -4.27 16.92
C VAL A 11 -11.45 -3.28 17.75
N SER A 12 -12.46 -2.66 17.17
CA SER A 12 -13.39 -1.81 17.87
C SER A 12 -14.81 -2.23 17.51
N ASN A 13 -15.44 -2.93 18.43
CA ASN A 13 -16.89 -3.18 18.42
C ASN A 13 -17.73 -1.89 18.48
N HIS A 14 -17.11 -0.72 18.54
CA HIS A 14 -17.80 0.56 18.68
C HIS A 14 -17.98 1.36 17.38
N LEU A 15 -17.45 0.89 16.22
CA LEU A 15 -17.66 1.54 14.93
C LEU A 15 -18.94 1.13 14.20
N LEU A 16 -19.83 0.40 14.86
CA LEU A 16 -21.09 -0.12 14.29
C LEU A 16 -22.18 0.94 14.04
N GLN A 17 -21.90 2.23 14.15
CA GLN A 17 -22.90 3.28 13.92
C GLN A 17 -22.63 4.17 12.69
N ILE A 18 -21.73 3.78 11.78
CA ILE A 18 -21.61 4.46 10.49
C ILE A 18 -22.72 3.95 9.55
N PRO A 19 -23.60 4.80 9.01
CA PRO A 19 -24.68 4.35 8.15
C PRO A 19 -24.15 3.69 6.89
N PHE A 20 -24.48 2.41 6.70
CA PHE A 20 -24.04 1.45 5.68
C PHE A 20 -24.47 1.77 4.24
N ARG A 21 -24.33 2.99 3.75
CA ARG A 21 -24.79 3.36 2.41
C ARG A 21 -23.72 3.63 1.35
N ARG A 22 -22.43 3.37 1.64
CA ARG A 22 -21.36 3.54 0.63
C ARG A 22 -20.88 2.17 0.11
N PRO A 23 -20.79 1.97 -1.22
CA PRO A 23 -20.31 0.70 -1.82
C PRO A 23 -18.92 0.26 -1.32
N GLN A 24 -18.04 1.20 -0.97
CA GLN A 24 -16.72 0.98 -0.38
C GLN A 24 -16.76 0.18 0.93
N ILE A 25 -17.84 0.29 1.70
CA ILE A 25 -18.00 -0.38 3.01
C ILE A 25 -18.27 -1.89 2.84
N ARG A 26 -18.81 -2.34 1.69
CA ARG A 26 -19.16 -3.75 1.48
C ARG A 26 -17.95 -4.70 1.48
N ARG A 27 -16.80 -4.28 0.95
CA ARG A 27 -15.58 -5.10 0.95
C ARG A 27 -14.98 -5.19 2.35
N GLN A 28 -14.87 -4.07 3.02
CA GLN A 28 -14.40 -4.00 4.39
C GLN A 28 -15.26 -4.85 5.32
N GLN A 29 -16.60 -4.88 5.08
CA GLN A 29 -17.51 -5.75 5.81
C GLN A 29 -17.17 -7.24 5.57
N HIS A 30 -16.84 -7.63 4.34
CA HIS A 30 -16.41 -9.01 4.05
C HIS A 30 -15.12 -9.40 4.80
N TYR A 31 -14.16 -8.48 4.95
CA TYR A 31 -12.98 -8.75 5.76
C TYR A 31 -13.34 -8.95 7.23
N ILE A 32 -14.24 -8.11 7.78
CA ILE A 32 -14.73 -8.28 9.15
C ILE A 32 -15.42 -9.65 9.29
N ASP A 33 -16.33 -9.97 8.38
CA ASP A 33 -17.18 -11.17 8.47
C ASP A 33 -16.37 -12.47 8.27
N LYS A 34 -15.33 -12.45 7.43
CA LYS A 34 -14.60 -13.66 7.03
C LYS A 34 -13.21 -13.77 7.65
N LEU A 35 -12.52 -12.66 7.87
CA LEU A 35 -11.19 -12.63 8.46
C LEU A 35 -11.18 -12.15 9.92
N GLY A 36 -12.31 -11.60 10.40
CA GLY A 36 -12.46 -11.12 11.77
C GLY A 36 -11.90 -9.72 12.01
N TYR A 37 -11.45 -9.01 10.96
CA TYR A 37 -10.74 -7.75 11.09
C TYR A 37 -11.13 -6.75 10.01
N TYR A 38 -11.09 -5.46 10.37
CA TYR A 38 -11.33 -4.36 9.45
C TYR A 38 -10.05 -4.01 8.69
N CYS A 39 -10.14 -3.88 7.37
CA CYS A 39 -9.07 -3.37 6.52
C CYS A 39 -9.32 -1.89 6.23
N THR A 40 -8.35 -1.03 6.52
CA THR A 40 -8.47 0.43 6.32
C THR A 40 -8.07 0.90 4.93
N GLU A 41 -7.59 -0.02 4.07
CA GLU A 41 -7.15 0.29 2.72
C GLU A 41 -8.28 0.77 1.83
N SER A 42 -7.94 1.60 0.83
CA SER A 42 -8.88 1.99 -0.21
C SER A 42 -9.40 0.79 -1.00
N SER A 43 -10.51 0.99 -1.67
CA SER A 43 -11.17 -0.05 -2.44
C SER A 43 -10.32 -0.63 -3.56
N GLU A 44 -9.65 0.25 -4.30
CA GLU A 44 -8.80 -0.14 -5.43
C GLU A 44 -7.57 -0.91 -4.95
N HIS A 45 -6.79 -0.33 -4.04
CA HIS A 45 -5.56 -0.96 -3.56
C HIS A 45 -5.80 -2.29 -2.86
N ASN A 46 -6.88 -2.39 -2.07
CA ASN A 46 -7.23 -3.66 -1.47
C ASN A 46 -7.58 -4.74 -2.52
N ALA A 47 -8.22 -4.34 -3.63
CA ALA A 47 -8.53 -5.26 -4.71
C ALA A 47 -7.30 -5.65 -5.55
N GLU A 48 -6.35 -4.73 -5.71
CA GLU A 48 -5.10 -4.96 -6.46
C GLU A 48 -4.14 -5.90 -5.72
N TYR A 49 -4.06 -5.78 -4.39
CA TYR A 49 -3.14 -6.60 -3.57
C TYR A 49 -3.67 -7.99 -3.21
N ASN A 50 -4.92 -8.29 -3.54
CA ASN A 50 -5.55 -9.55 -3.18
C ASN A 50 -6.23 -10.20 -4.37
N ASN A 51 -6.21 -11.52 -4.38
CA ASN A 51 -6.82 -12.33 -5.42
C ASN A 51 -8.34 -12.58 -5.24
N PHE A 52 -9.04 -11.76 -4.46
CA PHE A 52 -10.44 -12.05 -4.10
C PHE A 52 -11.46 -11.30 -4.94
N PHE A 53 -11.09 -10.17 -5.54
CA PHE A 53 -12.06 -9.19 -6.04
C PHE A 53 -12.00 -8.98 -7.55
N ILE A 54 -10.79 -8.93 -8.15
CA ILE A 54 -10.62 -8.77 -9.58
C ILE A 54 -10.36 -10.16 -10.16
N LYS A 55 -11.38 -10.70 -10.85
CA LYS A 55 -11.36 -12.07 -11.38
C LYS A 55 -11.92 -12.08 -12.79
N VAL A 56 -11.15 -12.59 -13.76
CA VAL A 56 -11.62 -12.80 -15.14
C VAL A 56 -12.87 -13.68 -15.16
N LYS A 57 -12.89 -14.72 -14.33
CA LYS A 57 -14.02 -15.67 -14.23
C LYS A 57 -15.27 -15.06 -13.60
N TYR A 58 -15.14 -13.98 -12.81
CA TYR A 58 -16.23 -13.35 -12.06
C TYR A 58 -16.22 -11.83 -12.25
N PRO A 59 -16.41 -11.33 -13.49
CA PRO A 59 -16.31 -9.90 -13.81
C PRO A 59 -17.34 -9.03 -13.06
N GLU A 60 -18.46 -9.60 -12.64
CA GLU A 60 -19.49 -8.92 -11.85
C GLU A 60 -19.02 -8.44 -10.48
N LEU A 61 -17.89 -8.96 -9.98
CA LEU A 61 -17.31 -8.52 -8.71
C LEU A 61 -16.81 -7.08 -8.79
N ILE A 62 -16.36 -6.63 -9.96
CA ILE A 62 -15.89 -5.26 -10.20
C ILE A 62 -17.01 -4.27 -9.89
N GLU A 63 -18.19 -4.48 -10.48
CA GLU A 63 -19.36 -3.65 -10.21
C GLU A 63 -19.88 -3.82 -8.78
N ARG A 64 -20.02 -5.08 -8.33
CA ARG A 64 -20.51 -5.41 -6.99
C ARG A 64 -19.74 -4.72 -5.87
N TYR A 65 -18.43 -4.61 -6.02
CA TYR A 65 -17.54 -4.01 -5.03
C TYR A 65 -17.10 -2.59 -5.40
N ASN A 66 -17.61 -2.04 -6.47
CA ASN A 66 -17.28 -0.70 -6.97
C ASN A 66 -15.75 -0.50 -7.04
N ILE A 67 -15.10 -1.40 -7.80
CA ILE A 67 -13.64 -1.34 -7.99
C ILE A 67 -13.38 -0.37 -9.15
N PRO A 68 -12.72 0.76 -8.93
CA PRO A 68 -12.37 1.68 -9.99
C PRO A 68 -11.22 1.09 -10.82
N LEU A 69 -11.52 0.69 -12.04
CA LEU A 69 -10.49 0.37 -13.02
C LEU A 69 -9.93 1.66 -13.63
N ASP A 70 -8.67 1.64 -14.04
CA ASP A 70 -7.99 2.78 -14.65
C ASP A 70 -7.94 4.06 -13.77
N GLU A 71 -7.98 3.90 -12.45
CA GLU A 71 -7.96 5.01 -11.49
C GLU A 71 -6.68 5.83 -11.62
N TYR A 72 -5.53 5.18 -11.74
CA TYR A 72 -4.24 5.88 -11.83
C TYR A 72 -4.10 6.76 -13.08
N PRO A 73 -4.40 6.31 -14.30
CA PRO A 73 -4.43 7.17 -15.48
C PRO A 73 -5.38 8.37 -15.33
N ARG A 74 -6.56 8.19 -14.75
CA ARG A 74 -7.50 9.30 -14.48
C ARG A 74 -6.93 10.32 -13.50
N ARG A 75 -6.34 9.87 -12.40
CA ARG A 75 -5.67 10.73 -11.42
C ARG A 75 -4.52 11.51 -12.04
N CYS A 76 -3.73 10.91 -12.92
CA CYS A 76 -2.66 11.60 -13.63
C CYS A 76 -3.19 12.75 -14.51
N ILE A 77 -4.27 12.51 -15.24
CA ILE A 77 -4.92 13.53 -16.07
C ILE A 77 -5.44 14.67 -15.20
N GLU A 78 -6.19 14.37 -14.14
CA GLU A 78 -6.71 15.35 -13.20
C GLU A 78 -5.60 16.17 -12.52
N GLN A 79 -4.50 15.53 -12.15
CA GLN A 79 -3.36 16.18 -11.53
C GLN A 79 -2.69 17.18 -12.49
N ILE A 80 -2.54 16.80 -13.77
CA ILE A 80 -1.99 17.70 -14.80
C ILE A 80 -2.89 18.92 -15.00
N GLU A 81 -4.21 18.72 -15.03
CA GLU A 81 -5.18 19.80 -15.17
C GLU A 81 -5.22 20.71 -13.93
N ASN A 82 -5.19 20.14 -12.75
CA ASN A 82 -5.17 20.88 -11.49
C ASN A 82 -3.87 21.68 -11.36
N TRP A 83 -2.73 21.11 -11.73
CA TRP A 83 -1.46 21.82 -11.74
C TRP A 83 -1.47 23.07 -12.62
N LYS A 84 -2.12 23.03 -13.79
CA LYS A 84 -2.26 24.21 -14.66
C LYS A 84 -2.98 25.34 -13.94
N LYS A 85 -4.02 25.03 -13.15
CA LYS A 85 -4.79 26.02 -12.37
C LYS A 85 -3.99 26.54 -11.17
N GLU A 86 -3.32 25.64 -10.45
CA GLU A 86 -2.52 25.99 -9.28
C GLU A 86 -1.30 26.83 -9.64
N LYS A 87 -0.67 26.57 -10.79
CA LYS A 87 0.44 27.36 -11.29
C LYS A 87 0.09 28.83 -11.40
N ASP A 88 -1.10 29.15 -11.89
CA ASP A 88 -1.56 30.54 -12.01
C ASP A 88 -1.76 31.19 -10.63
N ASN A 89 -2.23 30.44 -9.64
CA ASN A 89 -2.34 30.92 -8.27
C ASN A 89 -0.97 31.21 -7.64
N TYR A 90 0.04 30.35 -7.88
CA TYR A 90 1.41 30.56 -7.41
C TYR A 90 2.06 31.80 -8.05
N ILE A 91 1.83 32.04 -9.36
CA ILE A 91 2.37 33.20 -10.09
C ILE A 91 1.77 34.50 -9.57
N HIS A 92 0.52 34.50 -9.11
CA HIS A 92 -0.20 35.68 -8.67
C HIS A 92 -0.22 35.87 -7.12
N ASP A 93 0.65 35.16 -6.41
CA ASP A 93 0.79 35.24 -4.93
C ASP A 93 -0.50 34.93 -4.14
N ASN A 94 -1.42 34.15 -4.71
CA ASN A 94 -2.66 33.73 -4.07
C ASN A 94 -2.47 32.44 -3.24
N VAL A 95 -1.34 32.31 -2.56
CA VAL A 95 -1.01 31.11 -1.78
C VAL A 95 -1.27 31.35 -0.30
N SER A 96 -2.16 30.55 0.29
CA SER A 96 -2.34 30.55 1.74
C SER A 96 -1.29 29.66 2.41
N HIS A 97 -0.64 30.19 3.45
CA HIS A 97 0.31 29.42 4.25
C HIS A 97 -0.37 28.90 5.50
N GLY A 98 -0.52 27.60 5.61
CA GLY A 98 -1.07 26.90 6.77
C GLY A 98 -0.49 25.51 6.90
N ARG A 99 -0.50 24.94 8.10
CA ARG A 99 -0.17 23.52 8.26
C ARG A 99 -1.26 22.69 7.59
N THR A 100 -0.83 21.76 6.76
CA THR A 100 -1.72 20.76 6.15
C THR A 100 -1.95 19.59 7.09
N GLY A 101 -2.76 18.61 6.68
CA GLY A 101 -2.90 17.34 7.39
C GLY A 101 -1.66 16.46 7.39
N GLU A 102 -0.64 16.81 6.56
CA GLU A 102 0.63 16.10 6.50
C GLU A 102 1.48 16.36 7.73
N TYR A 103 2.08 15.31 8.27
CA TYR A 103 2.74 15.35 9.56
C TYR A 103 4.24 15.66 9.56
N ALA A 104 4.84 15.94 8.41
CA ALA A 104 6.27 16.26 8.33
C ALA A 104 6.67 17.44 9.22
N SER A 105 5.89 18.52 9.20
CA SER A 105 6.13 19.70 10.05
C SER A 105 6.00 19.41 11.55
N TYR A 106 5.11 18.49 11.92
CA TYR A 106 4.93 18.08 13.31
C TYR A 106 6.07 17.18 13.80
N ILE A 107 6.62 16.34 12.89
CA ILE A 107 7.84 15.56 13.17
C ILE A 107 9.02 16.50 13.45
N MET A 108 9.23 17.49 12.60
CA MET A 108 10.30 18.48 12.77
C MET A 108 10.15 19.23 14.09
N GLU A 109 8.96 19.70 14.39
CA GLU A 109 8.64 20.39 15.65
C GLU A 109 8.91 19.49 16.87
N ALA A 110 8.45 18.24 16.85
CA ALA A 110 8.65 17.31 17.95
C ALA A 110 10.14 17.02 18.24
N ILE A 111 10.95 16.93 17.17
CA ILE A 111 12.40 16.74 17.31
C ILE A 111 13.06 17.98 17.94
N VAL A 112 12.68 19.18 17.50
CA VAL A 112 13.29 20.44 17.94
C VAL A 112 12.84 20.84 19.35
N THR A 113 11.55 20.69 19.66
CA THR A 113 10.96 21.16 20.93
C THR A 113 10.96 20.10 22.03
N ASP A 114 11.25 18.84 21.72
CA ASP A 114 11.09 17.69 22.62
C ASP A 114 9.64 17.46 23.09
N VAL A 115 8.66 18.05 22.40
CA VAL A 115 7.24 17.77 22.66
C VAL A 115 6.84 16.53 21.86
N PRO A 116 6.51 15.40 22.52
CA PRO A 116 6.25 14.15 21.82
C PRO A 116 5.07 14.23 20.86
N TYR A 117 5.25 13.69 19.64
CA TYR A 117 4.21 13.58 18.62
C TYR A 117 4.10 12.14 18.13
N LYS A 118 2.87 11.66 17.92
CA LYS A 118 2.61 10.29 17.45
C LYS A 118 2.27 10.28 15.96
N ILE A 119 2.93 9.38 15.22
CA ILE A 119 2.70 9.16 13.78
C ILE A 119 2.46 7.68 13.49
N GLY A 120 1.92 7.36 12.30
CA GLY A 120 2.12 6.08 11.65
C GLY A 120 3.42 6.17 10.84
N GLY A 121 4.42 5.37 11.17
CA GLY A 121 5.73 5.44 10.53
C GLY A 121 6.11 4.14 9.81
N ASN A 122 6.66 4.26 8.60
CA ASN A 122 7.24 3.16 7.86
C ASN A 122 8.67 2.90 8.35
N VAL A 123 8.89 1.75 8.94
CA VAL A 123 10.18 1.36 9.54
C VAL A 123 10.53 -0.08 9.20
N ILE A 124 11.82 -0.42 9.22
CA ILE A 124 12.25 -1.81 9.09
C ILE A 124 11.79 -2.58 10.32
N ASN A 125 11.20 -3.75 10.10
CA ASN A 125 10.52 -4.53 11.15
C ASN A 125 11.43 -4.90 12.32
N ARG A 126 12.56 -5.53 12.09
CA ARG A 126 13.52 -5.93 13.14
C ARG A 126 12.86 -6.48 14.40
N GLY A 127 11.84 -7.32 14.23
CA GLY A 127 11.08 -7.91 15.33
C GLY A 127 10.03 -7.00 16.00
N ILE A 128 9.75 -5.83 15.44
CA ILE A 128 8.66 -4.94 15.93
C ILE A 128 7.32 -5.70 15.85
N ILE A 129 7.08 -6.42 14.76
CA ILE A 129 5.98 -7.36 14.57
C ILE A 129 6.58 -8.76 14.49
N PRO A 130 6.44 -9.57 15.55
CA PRO A 130 7.28 -10.77 15.74
C PRO A 130 7.11 -11.88 14.69
N ASN A 131 5.99 -11.92 13.97
CA ASN A 131 5.70 -12.95 12.97
C ASN A 131 5.70 -12.44 11.52
N LEU A 132 6.40 -11.33 11.29
CA LEU A 132 6.76 -10.85 9.95
C LEU A 132 8.30 -10.85 9.80
N PRO A 133 8.85 -10.94 8.57
CA PRO A 133 10.28 -10.91 8.32
C PRO A 133 10.94 -9.64 8.87
N ASP A 134 12.16 -9.76 9.39
CA ASP A 134 12.91 -8.64 9.97
C ASP A 134 13.26 -7.56 8.94
N GLU A 135 13.44 -7.94 7.67
CA GLU A 135 13.74 -7.05 6.55
C GLU A 135 12.52 -6.31 6.01
N ALA A 136 11.32 -6.72 6.40
CA ALA A 136 10.10 -6.08 5.93
C ALA A 136 10.03 -4.63 6.36
N CYS A 137 9.55 -3.76 5.47
CA CYS A 137 9.12 -2.42 5.84
C CYS A 137 7.69 -2.48 6.36
N VAL A 138 7.48 -2.06 7.61
CA VAL A 138 6.18 -2.10 8.28
C VAL A 138 5.76 -0.72 8.75
N GLU A 139 4.48 -0.39 8.62
CA GLU A 139 3.93 0.82 9.23
C GLU A 139 3.41 0.49 10.64
N VAL A 140 3.96 1.18 11.63
CA VAL A 140 3.55 1.02 13.02
C VAL A 140 3.40 2.39 13.68
N ALA A 141 2.70 2.43 14.81
CA ALA A 141 2.70 3.64 15.64
C ALA A 141 4.14 3.94 16.09
N CYS A 142 4.56 5.18 15.88
CA CYS A 142 5.86 5.69 16.30
C CYS A 142 5.67 6.91 17.19
N LEU A 143 6.49 7.00 18.24
CA LEU A 143 6.65 8.22 19.01
C LEU A 143 7.83 9.01 18.47
N VAL A 144 7.64 10.32 18.28
CA VAL A 144 8.69 11.23 17.79
C VAL A 144 9.00 12.25 18.88
N ASN A 145 10.26 12.47 19.20
CA ASN A 145 10.76 13.50 20.09
C ASN A 145 12.23 13.84 19.74
N LYS A 146 12.94 14.57 20.59
CA LYS A 146 14.37 14.92 20.35
C LYS A 146 15.30 13.72 20.12
N TYR A 147 14.90 12.53 20.52
CA TYR A 147 15.68 11.29 20.28
C TYR A 147 15.34 10.63 18.93
N GLY A 148 14.51 11.28 18.10
CA GLY A 148 14.11 10.79 16.80
C GLY A 148 12.82 9.96 16.83
N ILE A 149 12.71 9.03 15.88
CA ILE A 149 11.53 8.19 15.67
C ILE A 149 11.69 6.87 16.42
N GLN A 150 10.76 6.59 17.32
CA GLN A 150 10.75 5.41 18.19
C GLN A 150 9.54 4.54 17.86
N PRO A 151 9.72 3.44 17.11
CA PRO A 151 8.61 2.56 16.75
C PRO A 151 8.11 1.78 17.97
N CYS A 152 6.79 1.69 18.08
CA CYS A 152 6.15 0.91 19.13
C CYS A 152 6.08 -0.57 18.73
N ARG A 153 6.57 -1.45 19.62
CA ARG A 153 6.46 -2.89 19.44
C ARG A 153 5.00 -3.33 19.39
N GLN A 154 4.69 -4.22 18.47
CA GLN A 154 3.36 -4.77 18.25
C GLN A 154 3.25 -6.21 18.78
N LYS A 155 2.02 -6.69 18.92
CA LYS A 155 1.75 -8.12 19.10
C LYS A 155 1.87 -8.85 17.75
N PRO A 156 2.07 -10.19 17.77
CA PRO A 156 1.98 -10.97 16.54
C PRO A 156 0.63 -10.76 15.85
N LEU A 157 0.65 -10.67 14.52
CA LEU A 157 -0.56 -10.66 13.73
C LEU A 157 -1.29 -12.01 13.82
N PRO A 158 -2.62 -12.04 13.73
CA PRO A 158 -3.37 -13.27 13.50
C PRO A 158 -2.84 -14.01 12.26
N LEU A 159 -2.86 -15.35 12.29
CA LEU A 159 -2.21 -16.18 11.26
C LEU A 159 -2.67 -15.86 9.83
N GLN A 160 -3.98 -15.67 9.62
CA GLN A 160 -4.54 -15.35 8.32
C GLN A 160 -4.05 -13.98 7.79
N LEU A 161 -3.87 -13.00 8.67
CA LEU A 161 -3.37 -11.68 8.30
C LEU A 161 -1.85 -11.71 8.08
N ALA A 162 -1.11 -12.43 8.92
CA ALA A 162 0.32 -12.63 8.73
C ALA A 162 0.61 -13.32 7.39
N ALA A 163 -0.18 -14.33 7.01
CA ALA A 163 -0.04 -15.01 5.72
C ALA A 163 -0.24 -14.07 4.54
N MET A 164 -1.31 -13.25 4.56
CA MET A 164 -1.57 -12.25 3.51
C MET A 164 -0.45 -11.20 3.41
N ASN A 165 0.02 -10.69 4.55
CA ASN A 165 1.15 -9.75 4.57
C ASN A 165 2.43 -10.37 4.04
N ASN A 166 2.75 -11.61 4.45
CA ASN A 166 3.96 -12.29 4.00
C ASN A 166 3.98 -12.51 2.48
N LEU A 167 2.85 -12.77 1.84
CA LEU A 167 2.79 -12.85 0.38
C LEU A 167 3.28 -11.54 -0.26
N MET A 168 2.72 -10.41 0.14
CA MET A 168 3.12 -9.11 -0.41
C MET A 168 4.53 -8.69 0.00
N ILE A 169 4.96 -8.99 1.23
CA ILE A 169 6.33 -8.73 1.69
C ILE A 169 7.33 -9.47 0.80
N ASN A 170 7.09 -10.73 0.46
CA ASN A 170 7.96 -11.49 -0.42
C ASN A 170 8.04 -10.91 -1.83
N VAL A 171 6.91 -10.45 -2.38
CA VAL A 171 6.90 -9.73 -3.67
C VAL A 171 7.76 -8.46 -3.60
N HIS A 172 7.62 -7.68 -2.53
CA HIS A 172 8.41 -6.46 -2.35
C HIS A 172 9.91 -6.75 -2.19
N LEU A 173 10.28 -7.75 -1.38
CA LEU A 173 11.68 -8.12 -1.17
C LEU A 173 12.32 -8.63 -2.46
N LEU A 174 11.61 -9.46 -3.26
CA LEU A 174 12.09 -9.90 -4.57
C LEU A 174 12.22 -8.74 -5.58
N THR A 175 11.30 -7.79 -5.55
CA THR A 175 11.38 -6.58 -6.37
C THR A 175 12.62 -5.74 -6.00
N ILE A 176 12.91 -5.60 -4.71
CA ILE A 176 14.12 -4.92 -4.23
C ILE A 176 15.37 -5.70 -4.68
N GLU A 177 15.35 -7.02 -4.52
CA GLU A 177 16.47 -7.87 -4.94
C GLU A 177 16.72 -7.79 -6.45
N ALA A 178 15.66 -7.76 -7.27
CA ALA A 178 15.76 -7.51 -8.71
C ALA A 178 16.43 -6.16 -9.01
N ALA A 179 15.99 -5.10 -8.34
CA ALA A 179 16.53 -3.76 -8.54
C ALA A 179 18.02 -3.64 -8.13
N VAL A 180 18.42 -4.33 -7.06
CA VAL A 180 19.80 -4.27 -6.54
C VAL A 180 20.74 -5.17 -7.33
N THR A 181 20.30 -6.38 -7.69
CA THR A 181 21.16 -7.39 -8.35
C THR A 181 21.09 -7.35 -9.86
N HIS A 182 20.07 -6.70 -10.44
CA HIS A 182 19.74 -6.70 -11.86
C HIS A 182 19.51 -8.11 -12.45
N LYS A 183 19.17 -9.10 -11.62
CA LYS A 183 18.80 -10.43 -12.06
C LYS A 183 17.35 -10.46 -12.52
N LYS A 184 17.14 -10.87 -13.78
CA LYS A 184 15.83 -10.96 -14.40
C LYS A 184 14.93 -11.99 -13.72
N ASP A 185 15.52 -13.09 -13.24
CA ASP A 185 14.79 -14.14 -12.52
C ASP A 185 13.99 -13.61 -11.31
N HIS A 186 14.52 -12.61 -10.61
CA HIS A 186 13.83 -12.03 -9.45
C HIS A 186 12.57 -11.26 -9.86
N ILE A 187 12.52 -10.68 -11.08
CA ILE A 187 11.31 -10.05 -11.64
C ILE A 187 10.24 -11.12 -11.86
N TYR A 188 10.60 -12.21 -12.53
CA TYR A 188 9.67 -13.32 -12.76
C TYR A 188 9.16 -13.92 -11.45
N GLN A 189 10.05 -14.16 -10.48
CA GLN A 189 9.70 -14.71 -9.18
C GLN A 189 8.76 -13.79 -8.40
N ALA A 190 8.99 -12.47 -8.43
CA ALA A 190 8.11 -11.49 -7.82
C ALA A 190 6.71 -11.53 -8.43
N ALA A 191 6.62 -11.54 -9.78
CA ALA A 191 5.36 -11.62 -10.49
C ALA A 191 4.61 -12.95 -10.26
N MET A 192 5.35 -14.07 -10.17
CA MET A 192 4.78 -15.40 -9.86
C MET A 192 4.22 -15.49 -8.43
N LEU A 193 4.76 -14.72 -7.49
CA LEU A 193 4.29 -14.69 -6.09
C LEU A 193 3.23 -13.62 -5.85
N ASP A 194 3.02 -12.70 -6.79
CA ASP A 194 1.94 -11.72 -6.67
C ASP A 194 0.58 -12.43 -6.64
N PRO A 195 -0.26 -12.19 -5.61
CA PRO A 195 -1.51 -12.93 -5.43
C PRO A 195 -2.50 -12.76 -6.58
N HIS A 196 -2.55 -11.58 -7.20
CA HIS A 196 -3.46 -11.33 -8.30
C HIS A 196 -2.94 -11.98 -9.58
N THR A 197 -1.72 -11.71 -9.95
CA THR A 197 -1.07 -12.22 -11.17
C THR A 197 -1.09 -13.75 -11.20
N SER A 198 -0.66 -14.39 -10.12
CA SER A 198 -0.62 -15.86 -10.01
C SER A 198 -1.99 -16.54 -10.01
N SER A 199 -3.05 -15.81 -9.68
CA SER A 199 -4.40 -16.36 -9.69
C SER A 199 -5.10 -16.30 -11.04
N GLU A 200 -4.61 -15.49 -11.97
CA GLU A 200 -5.23 -15.24 -13.26
C GLU A 200 -4.41 -15.76 -14.46
N LEU A 201 -3.09 -15.85 -14.33
CA LEU A 201 -2.17 -16.20 -15.41
C LEU A 201 -1.44 -17.53 -15.15
N SER A 202 -1.13 -18.24 -16.22
CA SER A 202 -0.18 -19.37 -16.19
C SER A 202 1.25 -18.88 -16.04
N ILE A 203 2.16 -19.81 -15.69
CA ILE A 203 3.57 -19.46 -15.49
C ILE A 203 4.21 -18.86 -16.76
N ASP A 204 3.86 -19.40 -17.93
CA ASP A 204 4.37 -18.91 -19.21
C ASP A 204 3.82 -17.52 -19.54
N GLU A 205 2.55 -17.27 -19.26
CA GLU A 205 1.92 -15.95 -19.44
C GLU A 205 2.54 -14.91 -18.51
N ILE A 206 2.91 -15.27 -17.27
CA ILE A 206 3.61 -14.38 -16.33
C ILE A 206 5.00 -14.01 -16.88
N VAL A 207 5.75 -14.96 -17.40
CA VAL A 207 7.06 -14.69 -18.01
C VAL A 207 6.91 -13.76 -19.20
N ASN A 208 5.97 -14.05 -20.11
CA ASN A 208 5.70 -13.22 -21.28
C ASN A 208 5.28 -11.79 -20.88
N LEU A 209 4.39 -11.64 -19.88
CA LEU A 209 3.99 -10.34 -19.34
C LEU A 209 5.20 -9.53 -18.86
N CYS A 210 6.11 -10.16 -18.12
CA CYS A 210 7.31 -9.50 -17.63
C CYS A 210 8.23 -9.07 -18.78
N ASP A 211 8.42 -9.93 -19.77
CA ASP A 211 9.25 -9.64 -20.94
C ASP A 211 8.69 -8.50 -21.78
N ASP A 212 7.40 -8.52 -22.07
CA ASP A 212 6.68 -7.45 -22.79
C ASP A 212 6.81 -6.11 -22.06
N LEU A 213 6.67 -6.11 -20.74
CA LEU A 213 6.80 -4.89 -19.94
C LEU A 213 8.25 -4.38 -19.88
N ILE A 214 9.23 -5.25 -19.77
CA ILE A 214 10.66 -4.87 -19.79
C ILE A 214 11.00 -4.26 -21.16
N GLU A 215 10.55 -4.87 -22.26
CA GLU A 215 10.73 -4.34 -23.60
C GLU A 215 10.06 -2.96 -23.77
N ALA A 216 8.80 -2.84 -23.34
CA ALA A 216 8.05 -1.59 -23.45
C ALA A 216 8.67 -0.43 -22.65
N HIS A 217 9.28 -0.71 -21.50
CA HIS A 217 9.97 0.30 -20.70
C HIS A 217 11.31 0.73 -21.30
N GLY A 218 11.97 -0.13 -22.08
CA GLY A 218 13.22 0.20 -22.76
C GLY A 218 14.27 0.83 -21.85
N ASP A 219 14.76 2.00 -22.26
CA ASP A 219 15.84 2.72 -21.54
C ASP A 219 15.40 3.33 -20.16
N TYR A 220 14.13 3.26 -19.80
CA TYR A 220 13.69 3.65 -18.45
C TYR A 220 14.08 2.62 -17.38
N LEU A 221 14.40 1.39 -17.78
CA LEU A 221 14.87 0.34 -16.87
C LEU A 221 16.36 0.08 -17.05
N PRO A 222 17.10 -0.29 -15.99
CA PRO A 222 18.44 -0.82 -16.14
C PRO A 222 18.38 -2.13 -16.91
N LYS A 223 19.52 -2.54 -17.47
CA LYS A 223 19.63 -3.86 -18.12
C LYS A 223 19.61 -4.95 -17.05
N TYR A 224 18.67 -5.88 -17.21
CA TYR A 224 18.58 -7.10 -16.42
C TYR A 224 19.22 -8.26 -17.17
N PHE A 225 19.81 -9.22 -16.45
CA PHE A 225 20.50 -10.40 -16.98
C PHE A 225 20.05 -11.69 -16.26
#